data_4098a5dd1522709ceba5bfec05b2731d
#
_entry.id   4098a5dd1522709ceba5bfec05b2731d
#
_cell.length_a   1.000
_cell.length_b   1.000
_cell.length_c   1.000
_cell.angle_alpha   90.00
_cell.angle_beta   90.00
_cell.angle_gamma   90.00
#
_symmetry.space_group_name_H-M   'P 1'
#
loop_
_entity.id
_entity.type
_entity.pdbx_description
1 polymer ?
#
loop_
_entity_poly.entity_id
_entity_poly.type
_entity_poly.pdbx_seq_one_letter_code
_entity_poly.pdbx_strand_id
1 'polypeptide(L)'
;GSLSFAVIVSRAAGLSDPRTYGSKNPGATNVLRSGHRGAAIATLVLDALKGYVPVVLALVFGPRFGLGNGTVALVGLAAFLGHLWPVFFRFEGGKGVATAAGVLLGFNPWLGLATLATWLIIAVFFRYSSLASLVAAAFAPFYQLLIWDHDAIAASIVVMSLLLIWRHSANIQKLIAGKESKIGQKAGAAAHAPAKGAHSKGHKT
;
A
#
# COMPACT_ATOMS: atom_id res chain seq x y z
N GLY A 1 10.35 -8.98 0.66
CA GLY A 1 9.07 -8.35 0.26
C GLY A 1 7.84 -9.23 0.51
N SER A 2 7.96 -10.56 0.36
CA SER A 2 6.81 -11.50 0.31
C SER A 2 6.09 -11.78 1.64
N LEU A 3 6.44 -11.13 2.74
CA LEU A 3 5.69 -11.22 3.99
C LEU A 3 4.49 -10.25 3.92
N SER A 4 3.26 -10.77 3.99
CA SER A 4 2.05 -9.96 4.06
C SER A 4 1.75 -9.59 5.51
N PHE A 5 2.32 -8.47 5.98
CA PHE A 5 2.16 -8.09 7.39
C PHE A 5 0.71 -7.73 7.74
N ALA A 6 -0.08 -7.27 6.80
CA ALA A 6 -1.51 -7.09 7.05
C ALA A 6 -2.20 -8.40 7.47
N VAL A 7 -1.88 -9.53 6.82
CA VAL A 7 -2.43 -10.85 7.17
C VAL A 7 -1.83 -11.37 8.48
N ILE A 8 -0.49 -11.27 8.62
CA ILE A 8 0.24 -11.76 9.80
C ILE A 8 -0.24 -11.02 11.07
N VAL A 9 -0.25 -9.68 11.04
CA VAL A 9 -0.65 -8.85 12.18
C VAL A 9 -2.13 -9.03 12.50
N SER A 10 -3.01 -9.11 11.49
CA SER A 10 -4.44 -9.36 11.71
C SER A 10 -4.65 -10.70 12.41
N ARG A 11 -3.98 -11.76 11.95
CA ARG A 11 -4.06 -13.09 12.59
C ARG A 11 -3.55 -13.06 14.03
N ALA A 12 -2.38 -12.43 14.29
CA ALA A 12 -1.81 -12.31 15.63
C ALA A 12 -2.69 -11.49 16.58
N ALA A 13 -3.45 -10.53 16.04
CA ALA A 13 -4.40 -9.70 16.82
C ALA A 13 -5.82 -10.31 16.92
N GLY A 14 -6.04 -11.55 16.47
CA GLY A 14 -7.35 -12.19 16.48
C GLY A 14 -8.40 -11.56 15.56
N LEU A 15 -7.96 -10.82 14.53
CA LEU A 15 -8.82 -10.15 13.56
C LEU A 15 -9.05 -11.03 12.33
N SER A 16 -10.17 -10.77 11.63
CA SER A 16 -10.45 -11.38 10.34
C SER A 16 -9.37 -11.07 9.30
N ASP A 17 -9.20 -11.95 8.32
CA ASP A 17 -8.25 -11.74 7.22
C ASP A 17 -8.63 -10.49 6.42
N PRO A 18 -7.72 -9.51 6.25
CA PRO A 18 -8.01 -8.26 5.53
C PRO A 18 -8.38 -8.46 4.06
N ARG A 19 -8.17 -9.65 3.50
CA ARG A 19 -8.59 -10.02 2.14
C ARG A 19 -10.07 -10.38 2.04
N THR A 20 -10.78 -10.54 3.18
CA THR A 20 -12.20 -10.95 3.22
C THR A 20 -13.17 -9.79 3.43
N TYR A 21 -12.72 -8.62 3.87
CA TYR A 21 -13.58 -7.48 4.18
C TYR A 21 -13.09 -6.16 3.55
N GLY A 22 -13.94 -5.15 3.59
CA GLY A 22 -13.65 -3.78 3.15
C GLY A 22 -13.22 -3.71 1.69
N SER A 23 -12.00 -3.23 1.45
CA SER A 23 -11.43 -3.15 0.09
C SER A 23 -10.84 -4.47 -0.39
N LYS A 24 -10.84 -5.51 0.43
CA LYS A 24 -10.18 -6.81 0.19
C LYS A 24 -8.67 -6.70 -0.11
N ASN A 25 -8.07 -5.53 0.15
CA ASN A 25 -6.65 -5.29 -0.03
C ASN A 25 -5.89 -5.51 1.28
N PRO A 26 -4.85 -6.37 1.32
CA PRO A 26 -4.06 -6.59 2.52
C PRO A 26 -3.07 -5.43 2.75
N GLY A 27 -3.54 -4.38 3.41
CA GLY A 27 -2.76 -3.19 3.75
C GLY A 27 -3.33 -2.42 4.93
N ALA A 28 -2.52 -1.55 5.53
CA ALA A 28 -2.82 -0.83 6.78
C ALA A 28 -4.16 -0.08 6.77
N THR A 29 -4.51 0.60 5.68
CA THR A 29 -5.78 1.33 5.55
C THR A 29 -7.00 0.39 5.63
N ASN A 30 -6.88 -0.83 5.09
CA ASN A 30 -7.96 -1.81 5.19
C ASN A 30 -8.03 -2.44 6.59
N VAL A 31 -6.87 -2.71 7.22
CA VAL A 31 -6.82 -3.16 8.62
C VAL A 31 -7.43 -2.11 9.56
N LEU A 32 -7.20 -0.81 9.30
CA LEU A 32 -7.83 0.27 10.07
C LEU A 32 -9.36 0.23 10.05
N ARG A 33 -9.97 -0.27 8.97
CA ARG A 33 -11.43 -0.43 8.84
C ARG A 33 -12.02 -1.49 9.77
N SER A 34 -11.22 -2.41 10.30
CA SER A 34 -11.64 -3.33 11.36
C SER A 34 -11.88 -2.61 12.70
N GLY A 35 -11.42 -1.35 12.82
CA GLY A 35 -11.47 -0.56 14.06
C GLY A 35 -10.22 -0.72 14.94
N HIS A 36 -9.31 -1.63 14.60
CA HIS A 36 -8.12 -1.92 15.42
C HIS A 36 -6.92 -1.08 14.98
N ARG A 37 -6.76 0.11 15.60
CA ARG A 37 -5.71 1.09 15.25
C ARG A 37 -4.30 0.54 15.42
N GLY A 38 -4.03 -0.20 16.51
CA GLY A 38 -2.70 -0.78 16.78
C GLY A 38 -2.27 -1.75 15.68
N ALA A 39 -3.15 -2.64 15.23
CA ALA A 39 -2.87 -3.55 14.13
C ALA A 39 -2.63 -2.81 12.81
N ALA A 40 -3.36 -1.74 12.54
CA ALA A 40 -3.15 -0.92 11.35
C ALA A 40 -1.78 -0.22 11.37
N ILE A 41 -1.37 0.35 12.50
CA ILE A 41 -0.05 0.98 12.68
C ILE A 41 1.06 -0.07 12.54
N ALA A 42 0.94 -1.21 13.21
CA ALA A 42 1.91 -2.30 13.11
C ALA A 42 2.06 -2.78 11.65
N THR A 43 0.94 -2.95 10.93
CA THR A 43 0.95 -3.29 9.51
C THR A 43 1.69 -2.25 8.68
N LEU A 44 1.40 -0.95 8.90
CA LEU A 44 2.04 0.16 8.17
C LEU A 44 3.55 0.15 8.38
N VAL A 45 4.00 0.06 9.64
CA VAL A 45 5.42 0.09 10.00
C VAL A 45 6.15 -1.12 9.45
N LEU A 46 5.62 -2.32 9.63
CA LEU A 46 6.27 -3.56 9.17
C LEU A 46 6.29 -3.65 7.63
N ASP A 47 5.25 -3.18 6.94
CA ASP A 47 5.24 -3.11 5.48
C ASP A 47 6.23 -2.05 4.94
N ALA A 48 6.46 -0.95 5.66
CA ALA A 48 7.50 0.01 5.33
C ALA A 48 8.90 -0.55 5.61
N LEU A 49 9.11 -1.18 6.76
CA LEU A 49 10.41 -1.76 7.15
C LEU A 49 10.85 -2.87 6.19
N LYS A 50 9.95 -3.71 5.68
CA LYS A 50 10.34 -4.75 4.71
C LYS A 50 10.81 -4.19 3.37
N GLY A 51 10.48 -2.93 3.05
CA GLY A 51 11.05 -2.20 1.91
C GLY A 51 12.35 -1.51 2.27
N TYR A 52 12.40 -0.83 3.42
CA TYR A 52 13.52 -0.03 3.90
C TYR A 52 14.76 -0.88 4.23
N VAL A 53 14.58 -1.90 5.06
CA VAL A 53 15.71 -2.69 5.60
C VAL A 53 16.56 -3.34 4.50
N PRO A 54 16.00 -4.07 3.52
CA PRO A 54 16.84 -4.68 2.48
C PRO A 54 17.58 -3.64 1.62
N VAL A 55 16.98 -2.49 1.35
CA VAL A 55 17.65 -1.39 0.60
C VAL A 55 18.82 -0.84 1.39
N VAL A 56 18.65 -0.54 2.68
CA VAL A 56 19.73 -0.03 3.54
C VAL A 56 20.84 -1.06 3.68
N LEU A 57 20.51 -2.34 3.84
CA LEU A 57 21.53 -3.41 3.87
C LEU A 57 22.30 -3.49 2.56
N ALA A 58 21.66 -3.35 1.41
CA ALA A 58 22.32 -3.32 0.11
C ALA A 58 23.24 -2.09 -0.03
N LEU A 59 22.80 -0.92 0.44
CA LEU A 59 23.62 0.31 0.43
C LEU A 59 24.85 0.20 1.33
N VAL A 60 24.69 -0.32 2.55
CA VAL A 60 25.77 -0.36 3.55
C VAL A 60 26.79 -1.46 3.26
N PHE A 61 26.31 -2.65 2.89
CA PHE A 61 27.17 -3.81 2.71
C PHE A 61 27.54 -4.09 1.25
N GLY A 62 26.73 -3.65 0.29
CA GLY A 62 26.93 -3.88 -1.14
C GLY A 62 28.32 -3.47 -1.66
N PRO A 63 28.86 -2.28 -1.30
CA PRO A 63 30.18 -1.85 -1.77
C PRO A 63 31.30 -2.82 -1.43
N ARG A 64 31.21 -3.55 -0.31
CA ARG A 64 32.21 -4.56 0.09
C ARG A 64 32.26 -5.76 -0.87
N PHE A 65 31.21 -5.96 -1.64
CA PHE A 65 31.05 -7.04 -2.63
C PHE A 65 31.05 -6.53 -4.06
N GLY A 66 31.47 -5.27 -4.31
CA GLY A 66 31.46 -4.64 -5.64
C GLY A 66 30.05 -4.35 -6.20
N LEU A 67 29.02 -4.32 -5.34
CA LEU A 67 27.63 -4.06 -5.73
C LEU A 67 27.37 -2.55 -5.72
N GLY A 68 26.87 -2.03 -6.83
CA GLY A 68 26.54 -0.60 -6.99
C GLY A 68 25.04 -0.31 -7.00
N ASN A 69 24.69 0.91 -7.43
CA ASN A 69 23.31 1.43 -7.47
C ASN A 69 22.32 0.53 -8.23
N GLY A 70 22.78 -0.16 -9.28
CA GLY A 70 21.93 -1.11 -10.00
C GLY A 70 21.41 -2.25 -9.12
N THR A 71 22.28 -2.79 -8.24
CA THR A 71 21.87 -3.83 -7.28
C THR A 71 20.92 -3.25 -6.22
N VAL A 72 21.20 -2.06 -5.70
CA VAL A 72 20.34 -1.38 -4.73
C VAL A 72 18.93 -1.14 -5.33
N ALA A 73 18.87 -0.68 -6.57
CA ALA A 73 17.62 -0.49 -7.32
C ALA A 73 16.82 -1.79 -7.47
N LEU A 74 17.50 -2.89 -7.84
CA LEU A 74 16.88 -4.21 -7.96
C LEU A 74 16.37 -4.76 -6.62
N VAL A 75 17.11 -4.55 -5.53
CA VAL A 75 16.68 -4.94 -4.17
C VAL A 75 15.41 -4.20 -3.77
N GLY A 76 15.35 -2.89 -3.99
CA GLY A 76 14.15 -2.09 -3.72
C GLY A 76 12.95 -2.55 -4.55
N LEU A 77 13.16 -2.74 -5.86
CA LEU A 77 12.13 -3.24 -6.76
C LEU A 77 11.65 -4.64 -6.36
N ALA A 78 12.56 -5.55 -6.01
CA ALA A 78 12.20 -6.90 -5.58
C ALA A 78 11.41 -6.91 -4.25
N ALA A 79 11.77 -6.04 -3.30
CA ALA A 79 11.01 -5.87 -2.06
C ALA A 79 9.57 -5.39 -2.34
N PHE A 80 9.42 -4.43 -3.26
CA PHE A 80 8.13 -3.90 -3.69
C PHE A 80 7.30 -4.96 -4.44
N LEU A 81 7.87 -5.67 -5.42
CA LEU A 81 7.22 -6.74 -6.17
C LEU A 81 6.75 -7.87 -5.25
N GLY A 82 7.57 -8.23 -4.25
CA GLY A 82 7.20 -9.22 -3.24
C GLY A 82 5.98 -8.81 -2.41
N HIS A 83 5.77 -7.50 -2.17
CA HIS A 83 4.53 -7.03 -1.55
C HIS A 83 3.32 -7.15 -2.49
N LEU A 84 3.48 -6.88 -3.79
CA LEU A 84 2.39 -6.97 -4.77
C LEU A 84 1.97 -8.42 -5.01
N TRP A 85 2.94 -9.32 -5.08
CA TRP A 85 2.77 -10.74 -5.37
C TRP A 85 3.51 -11.61 -4.35
N PRO A 86 3.03 -11.67 -3.08
CA PRO A 86 3.71 -12.38 -2.02
C PRO A 86 3.63 -13.90 -2.22
N VAL A 87 4.79 -14.52 -2.41
CA VAL A 87 4.92 -15.97 -2.69
C VAL A 87 4.24 -16.82 -1.61
N PHE A 88 4.42 -16.45 -0.33
CA PHE A 88 3.86 -17.20 0.81
C PHE A 88 2.34 -17.00 1.00
N PHE A 89 1.70 -16.13 0.22
CA PHE A 89 0.30 -15.78 0.37
C PHE A 89 -0.48 -15.95 -0.95
N ARG A 90 -0.11 -16.97 -1.75
CA ARG A 90 -0.74 -17.33 -3.03
C ARG A 90 -0.74 -16.17 -4.05
N PHE A 91 0.29 -15.33 -4.00
CA PHE A 91 0.43 -14.13 -4.83
C PHE A 91 -0.69 -13.08 -4.65
N GLU A 92 -1.51 -13.21 -3.60
CA GLU A 92 -2.56 -12.26 -3.24
C GLU A 92 -2.01 -11.15 -2.34
N GLY A 93 -1.40 -10.15 -2.95
CA GLY A 93 -0.73 -9.05 -2.25
C GLY A 93 -1.51 -7.74 -2.25
N GLY A 94 -0.86 -6.74 -1.65
CA GLY A 94 -1.38 -5.37 -1.52
C GLY A 94 -1.07 -4.49 -2.73
N LYS A 95 -1.05 -3.17 -2.49
CA LYS A 95 -0.77 -2.14 -3.50
C LYS A 95 0.62 -1.54 -3.40
N GLY A 96 1.36 -1.89 -2.36
CA GLY A 96 2.76 -1.53 -2.22
C GLY A 96 3.04 -0.15 -1.60
N VAL A 97 2.05 0.63 -1.19
CA VAL A 97 2.24 2.03 -0.76
C VAL A 97 3.24 2.17 0.39
N ALA A 98 3.04 1.44 1.49
CA ALA A 98 3.94 1.50 2.63
C ALA A 98 5.34 0.94 2.30
N THR A 99 5.39 -0.14 1.51
CA THR A 99 6.65 -0.75 1.08
C THR A 99 7.41 0.18 0.14
N ALA A 100 6.73 0.84 -0.80
CA ALA A 100 7.33 1.88 -1.65
C ALA A 100 7.90 3.04 -0.81
N ALA A 101 7.13 3.53 0.17
CA ALA A 101 7.63 4.56 1.08
C ALA A 101 8.90 4.13 1.82
N GLY A 102 8.96 2.89 2.30
CA GLY A 102 10.15 2.31 2.91
C GLY A 102 11.33 2.21 1.95
N VAL A 103 11.10 1.75 0.72
CA VAL A 103 12.13 1.67 -0.33
C VAL A 103 12.68 3.07 -0.65
N LEU A 104 11.81 4.07 -0.85
CA LEU A 104 12.21 5.45 -1.16
C LEU A 104 13.02 6.08 -0.02
N LEU A 105 12.62 5.86 1.24
CA LEU A 105 13.40 6.27 2.41
C LEU A 105 14.77 5.59 2.46
N GLY A 106 14.84 4.33 2.06
CA GLY A 106 16.09 3.58 1.96
C GLY A 106 17.00 4.08 0.83
N PHE A 107 16.47 4.42 -0.32
CA PHE A 107 17.23 4.98 -1.44
C PHE A 107 17.81 6.36 -1.06
N ASN A 108 16.95 7.24 -0.58
CA ASN A 108 17.34 8.57 -0.12
C ASN A 108 16.30 9.08 0.90
N PRO A 109 16.72 9.43 2.15
CA PRO A 109 15.80 9.90 3.18
C PRO A 109 14.99 11.14 2.76
N TRP A 110 15.58 12.08 2.05
CA TRP A 110 14.89 13.30 1.60
C TRP A 110 13.85 13.01 0.53
N LEU A 111 14.14 12.11 -0.41
CA LEU A 111 13.18 11.62 -1.40
C LEU A 111 11.99 10.93 -0.72
N GLY A 112 12.27 10.03 0.22
CA GLY A 112 11.25 9.35 1.00
C GLY A 112 10.39 10.32 1.81
N LEU A 113 11.01 11.29 2.48
CA LEU A 113 10.30 12.31 3.27
C LEU A 113 9.45 13.22 2.37
N ALA A 114 9.95 13.69 1.22
CA ALA A 114 9.18 14.51 0.28
C ALA A 114 7.94 13.75 -0.24
N THR A 115 8.12 12.47 -0.60
CA THR A 115 7.02 11.62 -1.05
C THR A 115 6.00 11.35 0.06
N LEU A 116 6.45 11.10 1.29
CA LEU A 116 5.59 10.94 2.46
C LEU A 116 4.84 12.24 2.79
N ALA A 117 5.50 13.40 2.72
CA ALA A 117 4.87 14.70 2.92
C ALA A 117 3.77 14.94 1.87
N THR A 118 4.03 14.64 0.60
CA THR A 118 3.01 14.70 -0.47
C THR A 118 1.82 13.81 -0.13
N TRP A 119 2.08 12.56 0.27
CA TRP A 119 1.01 11.65 0.66
C TRP A 119 0.18 12.20 1.83
N LEU A 120 0.86 12.71 2.86
CA LEU A 120 0.22 13.23 4.07
C LEU A 120 -0.64 14.46 3.77
N ILE A 121 -0.12 15.42 3.00
CA ILE A 121 -0.84 16.62 2.60
C ILE A 121 -2.15 16.23 1.88
N ILE A 122 -2.08 15.41 0.85
CA ILE A 122 -3.26 14.96 0.11
C ILE A 122 -4.21 14.15 0.99
N ALA A 123 -3.69 13.29 1.87
CA ALA A 123 -4.51 12.49 2.79
C ALA A 123 -5.27 13.36 3.81
N VAL A 124 -4.66 14.42 4.32
CA VAL A 124 -5.28 15.35 5.29
C VAL A 124 -6.36 16.19 4.61
N PHE A 125 -6.05 16.81 3.47
CA PHE A 125 -6.98 17.71 2.78
C PHE A 125 -8.18 16.97 2.15
N PHE A 126 -7.92 15.87 1.45
CA PHE A 126 -8.96 15.17 0.68
C PHE A 126 -9.54 13.94 1.40
N ARG A 127 -8.83 13.39 2.38
CA ARG A 127 -9.21 12.22 3.16
C ARG A 127 -9.36 10.92 2.35
N TYR A 128 -8.78 10.82 1.17
CA TYR A 128 -8.72 9.61 0.35
C TYR A 128 -7.30 9.04 0.33
N SER A 129 -7.06 7.90 0.99
CA SER A 129 -5.76 7.22 0.99
C SER A 129 -5.30 6.83 -0.42
N SER A 130 -6.23 6.41 -1.28
CA SER A 130 -5.94 6.05 -2.67
C SER A 130 -5.51 7.24 -3.50
N LEU A 131 -6.17 8.41 -3.36
CA LEU A 131 -5.77 9.63 -4.04
C LEU A 131 -4.39 10.09 -3.58
N ALA A 132 -4.15 10.08 -2.26
CA ALA A 132 -2.85 10.41 -1.70
C ALA A 132 -1.73 9.51 -2.26
N SER A 133 -2.01 8.20 -2.37
CA SER A 133 -1.03 7.24 -2.92
C SER A 133 -0.76 7.45 -4.41
N LEU A 134 -1.79 7.78 -5.20
CA LEU A 134 -1.64 8.06 -6.63
C LEU A 134 -0.83 9.34 -6.88
N VAL A 135 -1.12 10.41 -6.13
CA VAL A 135 -0.37 11.67 -6.24
C VAL A 135 1.07 11.47 -5.79
N ALA A 136 1.31 10.84 -4.64
CA ALA A 136 2.66 10.54 -4.16
C ALA A 136 3.46 9.68 -5.15
N ALA A 137 2.83 8.66 -5.76
CA ALA A 137 3.47 7.82 -6.77
C ALA A 137 3.83 8.59 -8.05
N ALA A 138 3.01 9.56 -8.46
CA ALA A 138 3.32 10.41 -9.62
C ALA A 138 4.48 11.38 -9.31
N PHE A 139 4.54 11.90 -8.09
CA PHE A 139 5.58 12.85 -7.69
C PHE A 139 6.93 12.20 -7.34
N ALA A 140 6.95 10.94 -6.87
CA ALA A 140 8.19 10.27 -6.47
C ALA A 140 9.25 10.23 -7.61
N PRO A 141 8.95 9.76 -8.83
CA PRO A 141 9.91 9.82 -9.94
C PRO A 141 10.24 11.26 -10.35
N PHE A 142 9.30 12.19 -10.27
CA PHE A 142 9.55 13.60 -10.55
C PHE A 142 10.58 14.20 -9.58
N TYR A 143 10.45 13.93 -8.27
CA TYR A 143 11.44 14.36 -7.28
C TYR A 143 12.81 13.76 -7.55
N GLN A 144 12.88 12.47 -7.88
CA GLN A 144 14.14 11.80 -8.21
C GLN A 144 14.81 12.46 -9.43
N LEU A 145 14.06 12.65 -10.51
CA LEU A 145 14.60 13.19 -11.77
C LEU A 145 14.98 14.68 -11.68
N LEU A 146 14.34 15.45 -10.79
CA LEU A 146 14.60 16.87 -10.64
C LEU A 146 15.82 17.16 -9.73
N ILE A 147 16.05 16.33 -8.69
CA ILE A 147 17.00 16.63 -7.61
C ILE A 147 18.24 15.74 -7.68
N TRP A 148 18.12 14.54 -8.24
CA TRP A 148 19.20 13.54 -8.35
C TRP A 148 19.36 13.04 -9.78
N ASP A 149 20.31 12.12 -9.98
CA ASP A 149 20.69 11.62 -11.30
C ASP A 149 19.67 10.67 -11.93
N HIS A 150 19.78 10.53 -13.26
CA HIS A 150 19.02 9.58 -14.08
C HIS A 150 19.75 8.21 -14.09
N ASP A 151 19.65 7.47 -12.99
CA ASP A 151 20.32 6.19 -12.79
C ASP A 151 19.33 5.00 -12.68
N ALA A 152 19.86 3.83 -12.34
CA ALA A 152 19.06 2.62 -12.14
C ALA A 152 18.01 2.79 -10.99
N ILE A 153 18.31 3.64 -10.00
CA ILE A 153 17.37 3.95 -8.92
C ILE A 153 16.17 4.73 -9.48
N ALA A 154 16.42 5.74 -10.32
CA ALA A 154 15.36 6.49 -11.00
C ALA A 154 14.47 5.57 -11.84
N ALA A 155 15.06 4.66 -12.61
CA ALA A 155 14.31 3.68 -13.39
C ALA A 155 13.46 2.77 -12.52
N SER A 156 13.97 2.29 -11.38
CA SER A 156 13.22 1.44 -10.44
C SER A 156 12.03 2.19 -9.81
N ILE A 157 12.19 3.48 -9.49
CA ILE A 157 11.13 4.32 -8.94
C ILE A 157 10.02 4.51 -9.97
N VAL A 158 10.35 4.77 -11.24
CA VAL A 158 9.36 4.86 -12.33
C VAL A 158 8.57 3.57 -12.45
N VAL A 159 9.24 2.40 -12.48
CA VAL A 159 8.57 1.09 -12.55
C VAL A 159 7.65 0.86 -11.35
N MET A 160 8.14 1.14 -10.14
CA MET A 160 7.34 1.02 -8.92
C MET A 160 6.10 1.93 -8.97
N SER A 161 6.24 3.17 -9.42
CA SER A 161 5.15 4.14 -9.55
C SER A 161 4.10 3.68 -10.55
N LEU A 162 4.50 3.22 -11.73
CA LEU A 162 3.59 2.69 -12.74
C LEU A 162 2.80 1.48 -12.24
N LEU A 163 3.49 0.53 -11.59
CA LEU A 163 2.85 -0.64 -10.98
C LEU A 163 1.90 -0.26 -9.84
N LEU A 164 2.27 0.71 -9.01
CA LEU A 164 1.41 1.20 -7.94
C LEU A 164 0.15 1.85 -8.51
N ILE A 165 0.27 2.70 -9.52
CA ILE A 165 -0.87 3.32 -10.21
C ILE A 165 -1.77 2.23 -10.82
N TRP A 166 -1.19 1.25 -11.50
CA TRP A 166 -1.93 0.13 -12.06
C TRP A 166 -2.69 -0.67 -10.98
N ARG A 167 -2.06 -0.95 -9.84
CA ARG A 167 -2.71 -1.63 -8.69
C ARG A 167 -3.82 -0.80 -8.05
N HIS A 168 -3.91 0.49 -8.34
CA HIS A 168 -4.99 1.38 -7.90
C HIS A 168 -6.12 1.55 -8.93
N SER A 169 -6.13 0.81 -10.05
CA SER A 169 -7.13 0.95 -11.13
C SER A 169 -8.58 0.94 -10.62
N ALA A 170 -8.94 0.00 -9.74
CA ALA A 170 -10.27 -0.04 -9.13
C ALA A 170 -10.57 1.17 -8.22
N ASN A 171 -9.55 1.77 -7.59
CA ASN A 171 -9.73 2.99 -6.79
C ASN A 171 -9.89 4.22 -7.68
N ILE A 172 -9.17 4.29 -8.79
CA ILE A 172 -9.31 5.36 -9.78
C ILE A 172 -10.76 5.39 -10.29
N GLN A 173 -11.31 4.23 -10.66
CA GLN A 173 -12.72 4.13 -11.08
C GLN A 173 -13.69 4.61 -9.98
N LYS A 174 -13.45 4.24 -8.71
CA LYS A 174 -14.26 4.68 -7.58
C LYS A 174 -14.11 6.17 -7.29
N LEU A 175 -12.91 6.74 -7.44
CA LEU A 175 -12.65 8.16 -7.26
C LEU A 175 -13.42 8.98 -8.32
N ILE A 176 -13.32 8.58 -9.59
CA ILE A 176 -14.04 9.23 -10.69
C ILE A 176 -15.56 9.14 -10.49
N ALA A 177 -16.06 8.00 -10.01
CA ALA A 177 -17.47 7.79 -9.74
C ALA A 177 -17.97 8.41 -8.40
N GLY A 178 -17.09 9.09 -7.62
CA GLY A 178 -17.44 9.63 -6.30
C GLY A 178 -17.76 8.56 -5.23
N LYS A 179 -17.36 7.29 -5.46
CA LYS A 179 -17.69 6.13 -4.62
C LYS A 179 -16.51 5.65 -3.77
N GLU A 180 -15.39 6.33 -3.78
CA GLU A 180 -14.23 5.95 -2.97
C GLU A 180 -14.48 6.24 -1.50
N SER A 181 -14.06 5.32 -0.61
CA SER A 181 -14.24 5.48 0.84
C SER A 181 -13.18 6.39 1.44
N LYS A 182 -13.61 7.29 2.33
CA LYS A 182 -12.69 8.19 3.05
C LYS A 182 -11.92 7.46 4.15
N ILE A 183 -10.75 7.99 4.51
CA ILE A 183 -9.96 7.51 5.65
C ILE A 183 -10.81 7.59 6.93
N GLY A 184 -10.80 6.52 7.73
CA GLY A 184 -11.56 6.42 8.98
C GLY A 184 -13.00 5.90 8.83
N GLN A 185 -13.50 5.70 7.62
CA GLN A 185 -14.78 5.00 7.44
C GLN A 185 -14.60 3.51 7.76
N LYS A 186 -15.43 2.97 8.67
CA LYS A 186 -15.47 1.54 8.98
C LYS A 186 -15.94 0.75 7.75
N ALA A 187 -15.49 -0.48 7.61
CA ALA A 187 -16.00 -1.41 6.60
C ALA A 187 -17.50 -1.60 6.89
N GLY A 188 -18.31 -1.16 5.93
CA GLY A 188 -19.68 -0.74 6.15
C GLY A 188 -20.59 -1.73 6.84
N ALA A 189 -21.51 -1.18 7.58
CA ALA A 189 -22.87 -1.62 7.85
C ALA A 189 -23.71 -2.07 6.61
N ALA A 190 -23.17 -2.14 5.43
CA ALA A 190 -23.88 -2.57 4.21
C ALA A 190 -24.15 -4.09 4.13
N ALA A 191 -23.66 -4.90 5.09
CA ALA A 191 -23.91 -6.34 5.11
C ALA A 191 -25.07 -6.75 6.06
N HIS A 192 -25.76 -5.83 6.70
CA HIS A 192 -26.90 -6.11 7.59
C HIS A 192 -28.13 -5.25 7.22
N ALA A 193 -28.50 -5.20 5.94
CA ALA A 193 -29.88 -4.88 5.60
C ALA A 193 -30.69 -6.19 5.73
N PRO A 194 -31.63 -6.29 6.68
CA PRO A 194 -32.52 -7.44 6.70
C PRO A 194 -33.30 -7.47 5.38
N ALA A 195 -33.33 -8.63 4.73
CA ALA A 195 -34.17 -8.85 3.55
C ALA A 195 -35.59 -8.37 3.92
N LYS A 196 -36.08 -7.33 3.22
CA LYS A 196 -37.46 -6.87 3.37
C LYS A 196 -38.35 -8.06 3.09
N GLY A 197 -39.08 -8.48 4.12
CA GLY A 197 -39.95 -9.63 4.11
C GLY A 197 -40.89 -9.61 2.90
N ALA A 198 -40.89 -10.70 2.17
CA ALA A 198 -41.91 -11.01 1.21
C ALA A 198 -43.25 -11.05 1.94
N HIS A 199 -44.09 -10.07 1.73
CA HIS A 199 -45.48 -10.08 2.17
C HIS A 199 -46.15 -11.29 1.50
N SER A 200 -46.33 -12.35 2.26
CA SER A 200 -47.28 -13.44 1.94
C SER A 200 -48.67 -12.81 1.86
N LYS A 201 -49.19 -12.66 0.66
CA LYS A 201 -50.63 -12.43 0.45
C LYS A 201 -51.34 -13.76 0.77
N GLY A 202 -51.90 -13.83 1.98
CA GLY A 202 -52.81 -14.86 2.36
C GLY A 202 -54.08 -14.74 1.52
N HIS A 203 -54.34 -15.76 0.69
CA HIS A 203 -55.60 -15.96 0.02
C HIS A 203 -56.57 -16.49 1.05
N LYS A 204 -57.63 -15.72 1.36
CA LYS A 204 -58.81 -16.22 2.04
C LYS A 204 -59.88 -16.50 1.00
N THR A 205 -60.26 -17.72 0.86
CA THR A 205 -61.56 -18.18 0.41
C THR A 205 -62.42 -18.46 1.61
#